data_8d86c267f63300698f983cf2e5f83d58
#
_entry.id   8d86c267f63300698f983cf2e5f83d58
#
_cell.length_a   1.000
_cell.length_b   1.000
_cell.length_c   1.000
_cell.angle_alpha   90.00
_cell.angle_beta   90.00
_cell.angle_gamma   90.00
#
_symmetry.space_group_name_H-M   'P 1'
#
loop_
_entity.id
_entity.type
_entity.pdbx_description
1 polymer ?
#
loop_
_entity_poly.entity_id
_entity_poly.type
_entity_poly.pdbx_seq_one_letter_code
_entity_poly.pdbx_strand_id
1 'polypeptide(L)'
;MGQRNGRFHYSMPTAIGQQLAVFIATGGYVGYLPGAPGTAGAVQGLLLGWLFSRWPLKVQIGLLLGLFTLGVVSASAAEHWFGVKDHRAIVIDETLGMSLALCGLPFQAGFVIAGFVLFRALDILKPMAALERLPGGWGVMGDDVAAGLLTNLALQGVRLVWV
;
A
#
# COMPACT_ATOMS: atom_id res chain seq x y z
N MET A 1 -21.40 7.62 31.26
CA MET A 1 -19.96 7.52 30.99
C MET A 1 -19.59 6.07 31.14
N GLY A 2 -19.48 5.32 30.06
CA GLY A 2 -19.12 3.89 30.03
C GLY A 2 -17.95 3.71 29.10
N GLN A 3 -16.76 3.43 29.66
CA GLN A 3 -15.58 3.00 28.91
C GLN A 3 -15.91 1.66 28.25
N ARG A 4 -16.04 1.66 26.92
CA ARG A 4 -16.11 0.44 26.14
C ARG A 4 -14.69 -0.10 25.98
N ASN A 5 -14.41 -1.21 26.65
CA ASN A 5 -13.20 -2.01 26.50
C ASN A 5 -12.92 -2.26 25.01
N GLY A 6 -11.75 -1.81 24.55
CA GLY A 6 -11.31 -1.86 23.16
C GLY A 6 -11.00 -3.26 22.61
N ARG A 7 -12.01 -4.13 22.58
CA ARG A 7 -12.00 -5.31 21.71
C ARG A 7 -12.72 -4.93 20.44
N PHE A 8 -11.98 -4.64 19.40
CA PHE A 8 -12.54 -4.52 18.06
C PHE A 8 -13.12 -5.88 17.66
N HIS A 9 -14.43 -6.05 17.80
CA HIS A 9 -15.13 -7.16 17.17
C HIS A 9 -15.26 -6.84 15.67
N TYR A 10 -14.34 -7.35 14.88
CA TYR A 10 -14.49 -7.35 13.43
C TYR A 10 -15.56 -8.39 13.06
N SER A 11 -16.80 -7.97 12.88
CA SER A 11 -17.80 -8.82 12.26
C SER A 11 -17.48 -8.95 10.77
N MET A 12 -17.53 -10.18 10.23
CA MET A 12 -17.29 -10.39 8.80
C MET A 12 -18.41 -9.74 7.97
N PRO A 13 -18.08 -9.12 6.83
CA PRO A 13 -19.08 -8.56 5.92
C PRO A 13 -20.10 -9.62 5.49
N THR A 14 -21.37 -9.25 5.40
CA THR A 14 -22.45 -10.20 5.07
C THR A 14 -22.65 -10.45 3.59
N ALA A 15 -22.26 -9.49 2.74
CA ALA A 15 -22.33 -9.64 1.28
C ALA A 15 -20.96 -10.10 0.72
N ILE A 16 -20.98 -11.06 -0.21
CA ILE A 16 -19.77 -11.62 -0.86
C ILE A 16 -18.88 -10.50 -1.45
N GLY A 17 -19.48 -9.49 -2.10
CA GLY A 17 -18.73 -8.38 -2.66
C GLY A 17 -17.99 -7.54 -1.61
N GLN A 18 -18.59 -7.34 -0.44
CA GLN A 18 -17.94 -6.64 0.67
C GLN A 18 -16.81 -7.48 1.28
N GLN A 19 -17.02 -8.80 1.42
CA GLN A 19 -15.97 -9.71 1.90
C GLN A 19 -14.75 -9.68 1.00
N LEU A 20 -14.97 -9.71 -0.32
CA LEU A 20 -13.90 -9.66 -1.30
C LEU A 20 -13.17 -8.31 -1.27
N ALA A 21 -13.91 -7.21 -1.16
CA ALA A 21 -13.30 -5.88 -1.07
C ALA A 21 -12.44 -5.73 0.20
N VAL A 22 -12.94 -6.17 1.37
CA VAL A 22 -12.17 -6.15 2.62
C VAL A 22 -10.97 -7.09 2.53
N PHE A 23 -11.11 -8.28 1.94
CA PHE A 23 -10.00 -9.20 1.71
C PHE A 23 -8.88 -8.56 0.88
N ILE A 24 -9.24 -7.91 -0.23
CA ILE A 24 -8.27 -7.23 -1.11
C ILE A 24 -7.65 -6.03 -0.38
N ALA A 25 -8.45 -5.15 0.20
CA ALA A 25 -7.99 -3.95 0.88
C ALA A 25 -7.05 -4.25 2.05
N THR A 26 -7.30 -5.36 2.75
CA THR A 26 -6.47 -5.78 3.90
C THR A 26 -5.29 -6.68 3.48
N GLY A 27 -4.99 -6.77 2.18
CA GLY A 27 -3.89 -7.59 1.68
C GLY A 27 -4.03 -9.08 2.05
N GLY A 28 -5.24 -9.67 1.88
CA GLY A 28 -5.49 -11.05 2.30
C GLY A 28 -5.47 -11.23 3.82
N TYR A 29 -6.03 -10.26 4.55
CA TYR A 29 -6.08 -10.19 6.01
C TYR A 29 -4.74 -9.91 6.73
N VAL A 30 -3.67 -9.62 5.99
CA VAL A 30 -2.36 -9.23 6.57
C VAL A 30 -2.49 -7.94 7.39
N GLY A 31 -3.35 -7.02 6.98
CA GLY A 31 -3.65 -5.79 7.72
C GLY A 31 -4.23 -5.99 9.13
N TYR A 32 -4.66 -7.19 9.48
CA TYR A 32 -5.09 -7.51 10.86
C TYR A 32 -3.94 -7.96 11.76
N LEU A 33 -2.73 -8.07 11.25
CA LEU A 33 -1.58 -8.41 12.09
C LEU A 33 -1.37 -7.35 13.18
N PRO A 34 -1.17 -7.75 14.44
CA PRO A 34 -0.94 -6.82 15.53
C PRO A 34 0.43 -6.15 15.38
N GLY A 35 0.52 -4.90 15.81
CA GLY A 35 1.76 -4.14 15.86
C GLY A 35 1.94 -3.18 14.70
N ALA A 36 2.34 -3.65 13.54
CA ALA A 36 2.69 -2.82 12.39
C ALA A 36 2.07 -3.32 11.07
N PRO A 37 0.73 -3.19 10.88
CA PRO A 37 0.05 -3.67 9.68
C PRO A 37 0.61 -3.04 8.40
N GLY A 38 0.86 -1.74 8.38
CA GLY A 38 1.45 -1.05 7.23
C GLY A 38 2.85 -1.58 6.85
N THR A 39 3.68 -1.94 7.84
CA THR A 39 4.97 -2.60 7.56
C THR A 39 4.75 -3.97 6.91
N ALA A 40 3.74 -4.72 7.34
CA ALA A 40 3.39 -5.99 6.73
C ALA A 40 2.86 -5.79 5.28
N GLY A 41 2.07 -4.74 5.04
CA GLY A 41 1.66 -4.30 3.69
C GLY A 41 2.86 -3.96 2.80
N ALA A 42 3.80 -3.19 3.32
CA ALA A 42 5.04 -2.88 2.59
C ALA A 42 5.88 -4.13 2.28
N VAL A 43 5.95 -5.11 3.20
CA VAL A 43 6.60 -6.40 2.91
C VAL A 43 5.86 -7.17 1.80
N GLN A 44 4.52 -7.15 1.78
CA GLN A 44 3.78 -7.70 0.63
C GLN A 44 4.12 -6.96 -0.66
N GLY A 45 4.27 -5.64 -0.61
CA GLY A 45 4.72 -4.82 -1.74
C GLY A 45 6.12 -5.21 -2.24
N LEU A 46 7.05 -5.56 -1.34
CA LEU A 46 8.35 -6.12 -1.72
C LEU A 46 8.20 -7.44 -2.50
N LEU A 47 7.35 -8.35 -2.02
CA LEU A 47 7.12 -9.63 -2.69
C LEU A 47 6.51 -9.45 -4.09
N LEU A 48 5.53 -8.54 -4.21
CA LEU A 48 4.95 -8.21 -5.51
C LEU A 48 5.96 -7.51 -6.42
N GLY A 49 6.73 -6.57 -5.92
CA GLY A 49 7.80 -5.89 -6.65
C GLY A 49 8.85 -6.89 -7.18
N TRP A 50 9.23 -7.87 -6.36
CA TRP A 50 10.09 -8.97 -6.78
C TRP A 50 9.46 -9.81 -7.90
N LEU A 51 8.19 -10.15 -7.78
CA LEU A 51 7.47 -10.88 -8.82
C LEU A 51 7.40 -10.06 -10.11
N PHE A 52 7.03 -8.79 -10.01
CA PHE A 52 6.88 -7.88 -11.15
C PHE A 52 8.23 -7.60 -11.84
N SER A 53 9.33 -7.57 -11.10
CA SER A 53 10.68 -7.33 -11.66
C SER A 53 11.11 -8.35 -12.73
N ARG A 54 10.43 -9.49 -12.80
CA ARG A 54 10.66 -10.55 -13.81
C ARG A 54 10.03 -10.22 -15.16
N TRP A 55 9.20 -9.20 -15.24
CA TRP A 55 8.47 -8.81 -16.43
C TRP A 55 9.03 -7.52 -17.04
N PRO A 56 8.86 -7.29 -18.34
CA PRO A 56 9.24 -6.02 -18.95
C PRO A 56 8.54 -4.84 -18.28
N LEU A 57 9.19 -3.66 -18.27
CA LEU A 57 8.68 -2.46 -17.59
C LEU A 57 7.23 -2.11 -17.97
N LYS A 58 6.86 -2.27 -19.23
CA LYS A 58 5.48 -2.02 -19.69
C LYS A 58 4.44 -2.90 -18.96
N VAL A 59 4.80 -4.15 -18.69
CA VAL A 59 3.95 -5.09 -17.96
C VAL A 59 3.90 -4.71 -16.47
N GLN A 60 5.04 -4.35 -15.87
CA GLN A 60 5.08 -3.87 -14.49
C GLN A 60 4.15 -2.67 -14.30
N ILE A 61 4.20 -1.67 -15.19
CA ILE A 61 3.32 -0.50 -15.16
C ILE A 61 1.84 -0.93 -15.27
N GLY A 62 1.53 -1.82 -16.20
CA GLY A 62 0.15 -2.33 -16.35
C GLY A 62 -0.37 -3.03 -15.10
N LEU A 63 0.47 -3.86 -14.45
CA LEU A 63 0.14 -4.54 -13.20
C LEU A 63 -0.06 -3.55 -12.04
N LEU A 64 0.79 -2.53 -11.93
CA LEU A 64 0.66 -1.48 -10.91
C LEU A 64 -0.61 -0.64 -11.11
N LEU A 65 -0.96 -0.30 -12.35
CA LEU A 65 -2.22 0.40 -12.66
C LEU A 65 -3.45 -0.46 -12.32
N GLY A 66 -3.40 -1.75 -12.61
CA GLY A 66 -4.42 -2.71 -12.21
C GLY A 66 -4.56 -2.79 -10.69
N LEU A 67 -3.44 -2.91 -9.97
CA LEU A 67 -3.41 -2.94 -8.51
C LEU A 67 -3.91 -1.62 -7.89
N PHE A 68 -3.55 -0.48 -8.49
CA PHE A 68 -4.06 0.83 -8.08
C PHE A 68 -5.59 0.90 -8.21
N THR A 69 -6.13 0.50 -9.36
CA THR A 69 -7.57 0.50 -9.60
C THR A 69 -8.31 -0.40 -8.61
N LEU A 70 -7.79 -1.62 -8.40
CA LEU A 70 -8.31 -2.55 -7.39
C LEU A 70 -8.21 -1.95 -5.98
N GLY A 71 -7.10 -1.29 -5.66
CA GLY A 71 -6.87 -0.63 -4.38
C GLY A 71 -7.91 0.47 -4.13
N VAL A 72 -8.12 1.38 -5.08
CA VAL A 72 -9.11 2.46 -4.94
C VAL A 72 -10.51 1.90 -4.71
N VAL A 73 -10.93 0.90 -5.48
CA VAL A 73 -12.26 0.30 -5.36
C VAL A 73 -12.41 -0.45 -4.04
N SER A 74 -11.44 -1.30 -3.69
CA SER A 74 -11.51 -2.12 -2.49
C SER A 74 -11.34 -1.31 -1.21
N ALA A 75 -10.44 -0.31 -1.18
CA ALA A 75 -10.28 0.59 -0.04
C ALA A 75 -11.53 1.43 0.19
N SER A 76 -12.15 1.99 -0.86
CA SER A 76 -13.44 2.72 -0.72
C SER A 76 -14.53 1.86 -0.09
N ALA A 77 -14.67 0.61 -0.54
CA ALA A 77 -15.65 -0.31 0.01
C ALA A 77 -15.31 -0.75 1.45
N ALA A 78 -14.02 -0.92 1.75
CA ALA A 78 -13.54 -1.26 3.09
C ALA A 78 -13.74 -0.11 4.08
N GLU A 79 -13.46 1.16 3.70
CA GLU A 79 -13.77 2.33 4.53
C GLU A 79 -15.26 2.39 4.89
N HIS A 80 -16.12 2.17 3.89
CA HIS A 80 -17.57 2.12 4.14
C HIS A 80 -17.95 1.00 5.12
N TRP A 81 -17.32 -0.16 4.98
CA TRP A 81 -17.54 -1.29 5.90
C TRP A 81 -17.05 -1.00 7.31
N PHE A 82 -15.83 -0.46 7.47
CA PHE A 82 -15.25 -0.14 8.77
C PHE A 82 -15.91 1.09 9.43
N GLY A 83 -16.61 1.92 8.66
CA GLY A 83 -17.20 3.17 9.14
C GLY A 83 -16.15 4.20 9.57
N VAL A 84 -14.90 4.01 9.16
CA VAL A 84 -13.75 4.86 9.50
C VAL A 84 -12.92 5.08 8.25
N LYS A 85 -12.55 6.33 8.00
CA LYS A 85 -11.65 6.69 6.92
C LYS A 85 -10.24 6.18 7.23
N ASP A 86 -9.56 5.66 6.22
CA ASP A 86 -8.20 5.17 6.32
C ASP A 86 -8.01 4.22 7.52
N HIS A 87 -8.81 3.17 7.56
CA HIS A 87 -8.75 2.23 8.66
C HIS A 87 -7.43 1.45 8.61
N ARG A 88 -6.69 1.41 9.72
CA ARG A 88 -5.36 0.81 9.87
C ARG A 88 -5.19 -0.62 9.34
N ALA A 89 -6.26 -1.35 9.10
CA ALA A 89 -6.22 -2.69 8.52
C ALA A 89 -6.24 -2.67 6.98
N ILE A 90 -6.45 -1.52 6.36
CA ILE A 90 -6.25 -1.33 4.94
C ILE A 90 -4.73 -1.22 4.75
N VAL A 91 -4.15 -2.05 3.90
CA VAL A 91 -2.70 -2.12 3.64
C VAL A 91 -2.37 -2.30 2.16
N ILE A 92 -3.39 -2.22 1.31
CA ILE A 92 -3.24 -2.31 -0.15
C ILE A 92 -2.49 -1.12 -0.72
N ASP A 93 -2.59 0.04 -0.08
CA ASP A 93 -1.88 1.28 -0.35
C ASP A 93 -0.38 1.13 -0.15
N GLU A 94 0.06 0.64 1.02
CA GLU A 94 1.47 0.37 1.29
C GLU A 94 1.99 -0.76 0.37
N THR A 95 1.15 -1.75 0.08
CA THR A 95 1.50 -2.83 -0.84
C THR A 95 1.77 -2.28 -2.25
N LEU A 96 0.91 -1.41 -2.75
CA LEU A 96 1.12 -0.74 -4.04
C LEU A 96 2.31 0.21 -4.00
N GLY A 97 2.37 1.11 -3.01
CA GLY A 97 3.40 2.14 -2.88
C GLY A 97 4.80 1.53 -2.86
N MET A 98 5.00 0.46 -2.09
CA MET A 98 6.27 -0.25 -2.03
C MET A 98 6.60 -0.98 -3.35
N SER A 99 5.61 -1.60 -4.01
CA SER A 99 5.82 -2.22 -5.33
C SER A 99 6.22 -1.18 -6.37
N LEU A 100 5.59 0.00 -6.33
CA LEU A 100 5.89 1.14 -7.20
C LEU A 100 7.29 1.71 -6.95
N ALA A 101 7.71 1.78 -5.69
CA ALA A 101 9.04 2.24 -5.29
C ALA A 101 10.17 1.46 -5.97
N LEU A 102 9.96 0.18 -6.27
CA LEU A 102 10.95 -0.69 -6.91
C LEU A 102 10.71 -0.91 -8.41
N CYS A 103 9.68 -0.31 -9.00
CA CYS A 103 9.34 -0.49 -10.42
C CYS A 103 10.50 -0.09 -11.34
N GLY A 104 10.86 -0.98 -12.26
CA GLY A 104 11.94 -0.74 -13.24
C GLY A 104 13.34 -0.71 -12.66
N LEU A 105 13.53 -1.03 -11.39
CA LEU A 105 14.82 -1.13 -10.72
C LEU A 105 15.31 -2.60 -10.66
N PRO A 106 16.62 -2.84 -10.61
CA PRO A 106 17.15 -4.17 -10.35
C PRO A 106 16.77 -4.60 -8.92
N PHE A 107 16.25 -5.83 -8.78
CA PHE A 107 15.88 -6.36 -7.47
C PHE A 107 17.12 -6.88 -6.72
N GLN A 108 17.96 -5.95 -6.28
CA GLN A 108 19.20 -6.20 -5.55
C GLN A 108 19.06 -5.70 -4.11
N ALA A 109 19.78 -6.31 -3.18
CA ALA A 109 19.64 -6.02 -1.75
C ALA A 109 19.78 -4.52 -1.42
N GLY A 110 20.72 -3.81 -2.04
CA GLY A 110 20.91 -2.38 -1.83
C GLY A 110 19.66 -1.56 -2.21
N PHE A 111 19.08 -1.79 -3.39
CA PHE A 111 17.86 -1.10 -3.83
C PHE A 111 16.65 -1.50 -3.00
N VAL A 112 16.54 -2.78 -2.62
CA VAL A 112 15.42 -3.28 -1.80
C VAL A 112 15.44 -2.66 -0.41
N ILE A 113 16.61 -2.66 0.26
CA ILE A 113 16.74 -2.10 1.61
C ILE A 113 16.55 -0.58 1.58
N ALA A 114 17.24 0.12 0.68
CA ALA A 114 17.12 1.58 0.56
C ALA A 114 15.68 1.98 0.19
N GLY A 115 15.05 1.26 -0.74
CA GLY A 115 13.67 1.48 -1.14
C GLY A 115 12.70 1.28 0.01
N PHE A 116 12.84 0.20 0.76
CA PHE A 116 11.99 -0.06 1.91
C PHE A 116 12.11 1.02 2.99
N VAL A 117 13.35 1.38 3.34
CA VAL A 117 13.60 2.40 4.37
C VAL A 117 13.06 3.77 3.92
N LEU A 118 13.36 4.17 2.68
CA LEU A 118 12.93 5.48 2.17
C LEU A 118 11.41 5.55 2.00
N PHE A 119 10.80 4.51 1.42
CA PHE A 119 9.35 4.44 1.27
C PHE A 119 8.67 4.54 2.63
N ARG A 120 9.08 3.72 3.63
CA ARG A 120 8.47 3.76 4.96
C ARG A 120 8.70 5.08 5.69
N ALA A 121 9.83 5.73 5.48
CA ALA A 121 10.07 7.07 6.02
C ALA A 121 9.10 8.10 5.42
N LEU A 122 8.92 8.11 4.11
CA LEU A 122 8.01 9.04 3.42
C LEU A 122 6.54 8.74 3.75
N ASP A 123 6.14 7.48 3.81
CA ASP A 123 4.80 7.06 4.22
C ASP A 123 4.48 7.53 5.66
N ILE A 124 5.39 7.36 6.61
CA ILE A 124 5.17 7.79 8.00
C ILE A 124 5.21 9.32 8.14
N LEU A 125 6.12 10.00 7.43
CA LEU A 125 6.26 11.46 7.48
C LEU A 125 5.14 12.19 6.72
N LYS A 126 4.47 11.51 5.79
CA LYS A 126 3.33 11.98 5.00
C LYS A 126 3.55 13.38 4.40
N PRO A 127 4.61 13.60 3.61
CA PRO A 127 4.89 14.92 3.04
C PRO A 127 3.76 15.41 2.11
N MET A 128 2.90 14.50 1.65
CA MET A 128 1.75 14.79 0.79
C MET A 128 0.40 14.50 1.46
N ALA A 129 0.28 14.70 2.78
CA ALA A 129 -0.96 14.53 3.55
C ALA A 129 -2.20 15.25 2.97
N ALA A 130 -2.01 16.21 2.05
CA ALA A 130 -3.11 16.83 1.32
C ALA A 130 -3.87 15.84 0.44
N LEU A 131 -3.24 14.75 -0.02
CA LEU A 131 -3.86 13.72 -0.84
C LEU A 131 -4.85 12.87 -0.04
N GLU A 132 -4.65 12.71 1.26
CA GLU A 132 -5.60 12.02 2.15
C GLU A 132 -6.98 12.70 2.20
N ARG A 133 -7.07 13.98 1.79
CA ARG A 133 -8.35 14.70 1.74
C ARG A 133 -9.24 14.27 0.58
N LEU A 134 -8.70 13.53 -0.37
CA LEU A 134 -9.49 12.97 -1.47
C LEU A 134 -10.51 11.97 -0.93
N PRO A 135 -11.69 11.83 -1.60
CA PRO A 135 -12.74 10.96 -1.13
C PRO A 135 -12.40 9.48 -1.33
N GLY A 136 -12.78 8.64 -0.35
CA GLY A 136 -12.70 7.19 -0.43
C GLY A 136 -11.29 6.68 -0.72
N GLY A 137 -11.17 5.58 -1.42
CA GLY A 137 -9.89 4.94 -1.74
C GLY A 137 -8.89 5.80 -2.50
N TRP A 138 -9.29 6.92 -3.11
CA TRP A 138 -8.35 7.87 -3.69
C TRP A 138 -7.47 8.53 -2.61
N GLY A 139 -8.08 8.87 -1.47
CA GLY A 139 -7.36 9.44 -0.33
C GLY A 139 -6.43 8.42 0.31
N VAL A 140 -6.91 7.17 0.47
CA VAL A 140 -6.13 6.07 1.05
C VAL A 140 -4.91 5.75 0.17
N MET A 141 -5.12 5.62 -1.14
CA MET A 141 -4.04 5.23 -2.07
C MET A 141 -3.08 6.37 -2.43
N GLY A 142 -3.53 7.64 -2.29
CA GLY A 142 -2.85 8.79 -2.90
C GLY A 142 -1.50 9.11 -2.28
N ASP A 143 -1.38 9.11 -0.97
CA ASP A 143 -0.16 9.44 -0.24
C ASP A 143 0.91 8.35 -0.41
N ASP A 144 0.53 7.08 -0.39
CA ASP A 144 1.46 5.97 -0.60
C ASP A 144 1.94 5.85 -2.04
N VAL A 145 1.07 6.14 -3.01
CA VAL A 145 1.50 6.27 -4.41
C VAL A 145 2.51 7.40 -4.56
N ALA A 146 2.29 8.54 -3.94
CA ALA A 146 3.23 9.65 -3.97
C ALA A 146 4.56 9.31 -3.27
N ALA A 147 4.52 8.67 -2.11
CA ALA A 147 5.70 8.18 -1.41
C ALA A 147 6.48 7.15 -2.26
N GLY A 148 5.77 6.22 -2.90
CA GLY A 148 6.34 5.23 -3.81
C GLY A 148 7.01 5.85 -5.03
N LEU A 149 6.36 6.83 -5.68
CA LEU A 149 6.95 7.58 -6.81
C LEU A 149 8.19 8.35 -6.40
N LEU A 150 8.15 9.07 -5.28
CA LEU A 150 9.31 9.82 -4.79
C LEU A 150 10.48 8.88 -4.46
N THR A 151 10.18 7.75 -3.83
CA THR A 151 11.18 6.71 -3.55
C THR A 151 11.79 6.16 -4.85
N ASN A 152 10.95 5.82 -5.83
CA ASN A 152 11.40 5.32 -7.11
C ASN A 152 12.31 6.32 -7.83
N LEU A 153 11.89 7.59 -7.92
CA LEU A 153 12.69 8.66 -8.55
C LEU A 153 14.05 8.83 -7.88
N ALA A 154 14.10 8.82 -6.55
CA ALA A 154 15.35 8.91 -5.81
C ALA A 154 16.28 7.72 -6.12
N LEU A 155 15.75 6.51 -6.12
CA LEU A 155 16.52 5.30 -6.43
C LEU A 155 16.96 5.23 -7.89
N GLN A 156 16.14 5.69 -8.84
CA GLN A 156 16.54 5.81 -10.24
C GLN A 156 17.69 6.82 -10.40
N GLY A 157 17.63 7.94 -9.67
CA GLY A 157 18.73 8.90 -9.61
C GLY A 157 20.04 8.27 -9.11
N VAL A 158 19.98 7.50 -8.04
CA VAL A 158 21.14 6.75 -7.52
C VAL A 158 21.66 5.76 -8.56
N ARG A 159 20.77 5.03 -9.21
CA ARG A 159 21.15 4.08 -10.28
C ARG A 159 21.91 4.73 -11.42
N LEU A 160 21.51 5.93 -11.84
CA LEU A 160 22.18 6.65 -12.95
C LEU A 160 23.60 7.10 -12.59
N VAL A 161 23.90 7.27 -11.31
CA VAL A 161 25.22 7.75 -10.83
C VAL A 161 26.15 6.58 -10.49
N TRP A 162 25.60 5.42 -10.07
CA TRP A 162 26.39 4.32 -9.47
C TRP A 162 26.43 3.04 -10.32
N VAL A 163 25.64 2.96 -11.37
CA VAL A 163 25.53 1.81 -12.27
C VAL A 163 25.67 2.24 -13.73
#